data_7a51e9a7d7ff0323f51f02a8bbe5b733
#
_entry.id   7a51e9a7d7ff0323f51f02a8bbe5b733
#
_cell.length_a   1.000
_cell.length_b   1.000
_cell.length_c   1.000
_cell.angle_alpha   90.00
_cell.angle_beta   90.00
_cell.angle_gamma   90.00
#
_symmetry.space_group_name_H-M   'P 1'
#
loop_
_entity.id
_entity.type
_entity.pdbx_description
1 polymer ?
#
loop_
_entity_poly.entity_id
_entity_poly.type
_entity_poly.pdbx_seq_one_letter_code
_entity_poly.pdbx_strand_id
1 'polypeptide(L)'
;MDIRGLTHTSKLDREIWDEFHADWNGLVWEANLLRKKIGQRRPVDHAFRPPGGPSETMRLTKQRVHQAFFREAVLSSYESTCCVTGLAVGECLIASHIVPWSEDERFRTDPTNGLCLSATFDRLFDAGLMTVTIDLVVRFSSHIMNSQNSVNRELLFCYHDQPLRKPHRFLPCTERLEWHRKNRFKA
;
A
#
# COMPACT_ATOMS: atom_id res chain seq x y z
N MET A 1 12.26 -12.36 18.38
CA MET A 1 10.90 -12.11 17.92
C MET A 1 10.49 -13.29 17.05
N ASP A 2 9.56 -14.08 17.52
CA ASP A 2 9.18 -15.36 16.91
C ASP A 2 8.27 -15.09 15.70
N ILE A 3 8.78 -15.32 14.50
CA ILE A 3 8.04 -15.10 13.24
C ILE A 3 7.15 -16.32 12.99
N ARG A 4 6.04 -16.42 13.74
CA ARG A 4 4.99 -17.41 13.47
C ARG A 4 4.00 -16.87 12.44
N GLY A 5 4.42 -16.84 11.17
CA GLY A 5 3.58 -16.33 10.10
C GLY A 5 3.40 -17.25 8.87
N LEU A 6 4.20 -18.28 8.74
CA LEU A 6 4.23 -19.10 7.53
C LEU A 6 4.30 -20.58 7.87
N THR A 7 3.15 -21.21 8.11
CA THR A 7 3.05 -22.66 8.42
C THR A 7 3.36 -23.58 7.23
N HIS A 8 3.49 -23.04 6.00
CA HIS A 8 3.81 -23.77 4.77
C HIS A 8 4.76 -22.98 3.86
N THR A 9 5.94 -22.59 4.36
CA THR A 9 6.99 -22.03 3.52
C THR A 9 7.84 -23.12 2.93
N SER A 10 8.11 -23.03 1.63
CA SER A 10 9.15 -23.84 0.99
C SER A 10 10.53 -23.42 1.53
N LYS A 11 11.54 -24.31 1.36
CA LYS A 11 12.92 -23.97 1.70
C LYS A 11 13.38 -22.70 0.96
N LEU A 12 12.97 -22.55 -0.30
CA LEU A 12 13.29 -21.39 -1.15
C LEU A 12 12.66 -20.08 -0.62
N ASP A 13 11.42 -20.13 -0.11
CA ASP A 13 10.79 -18.93 0.46
C ASP A 13 11.54 -18.42 1.69
N ARG A 14 12.09 -19.33 2.48
CA ARG A 14 12.90 -18.99 3.65
C ARG A 14 14.24 -18.39 3.24
N GLU A 15 14.92 -18.99 2.25
CA GLU A 15 16.19 -18.48 1.72
C GLU A 15 16.02 -17.06 1.17
N ILE A 16 14.96 -16.80 0.38
CA ILE A 16 14.65 -15.47 -0.15
C ILE A 16 14.32 -14.51 0.98
N TRP A 17 13.57 -14.93 2.00
CA TRP A 17 13.27 -14.10 3.15
C TRP A 17 14.53 -13.69 3.92
N ASP A 18 15.39 -14.66 4.23
CA ASP A 18 16.63 -14.42 4.99
C ASP A 18 17.59 -13.47 4.24
N GLU A 19 17.61 -13.55 2.90
CA GLU A 19 18.44 -12.70 2.06
C GLU A 19 17.90 -11.26 1.92
N PHE A 20 16.58 -11.10 1.78
CA PHE A 20 15.98 -9.82 1.37
C PHE A 20 15.08 -9.14 2.41
N HIS A 21 14.80 -9.75 3.57
CA HIS A 21 13.89 -9.16 4.56
C HIS A 21 14.31 -7.78 5.06
N ALA A 22 15.60 -7.46 5.01
CA ALA A 22 16.16 -6.15 5.34
C ALA A 22 16.47 -5.28 4.09
N ASP A 23 16.40 -5.84 2.88
CA ASP A 23 16.68 -5.15 1.61
C ASP A 23 15.58 -5.42 0.57
N TRP A 24 14.42 -4.84 0.77
CA TRP A 24 13.31 -4.87 -0.18
C TRP A 24 13.65 -4.29 -1.55
N ASN A 25 14.60 -3.34 -1.61
CA ASN A 25 15.05 -2.76 -2.88
C ASN A 25 15.85 -3.77 -3.69
N GLY A 26 16.72 -4.55 -3.03
CA GLY A 26 17.45 -5.65 -3.64
C GLY A 26 16.53 -6.73 -4.20
N LEU A 27 15.54 -7.17 -3.41
CA LEU A 27 14.52 -8.12 -3.86
C LEU A 27 13.78 -7.65 -5.12
N VAL A 28 13.34 -6.39 -5.14
CA VAL A 28 12.66 -5.80 -6.31
C VAL A 28 13.56 -5.80 -7.54
N TRP A 29 14.82 -5.47 -7.36
CA TRP A 29 15.80 -5.45 -8.44
C TRP A 29 16.01 -6.86 -9.03
N GLU A 30 16.26 -7.87 -8.20
CA GLU A 30 16.45 -9.25 -8.65
C GLU A 30 15.20 -9.85 -9.29
N ALA A 31 14.03 -9.65 -8.68
CA ALA A 31 12.76 -10.10 -9.25
C ALA A 31 12.52 -9.54 -10.66
N ASN A 32 12.88 -8.26 -10.90
CA ASN A 32 12.74 -7.67 -12.23
C ASN A 32 13.79 -8.19 -13.23
N LEU A 33 15.01 -8.49 -12.79
CA LEU A 33 16.01 -9.15 -13.63
C LEU A 33 15.54 -10.54 -14.06
N LEU A 34 14.98 -11.31 -13.13
CA LEU A 34 14.42 -12.64 -13.42
C LEU A 34 13.22 -12.57 -14.38
N ARG A 35 12.28 -11.63 -14.15
CA ARG A 35 11.15 -11.39 -15.05
C ARG A 35 11.59 -11.06 -16.48
N LYS A 36 12.63 -10.25 -16.66
CA LYS A 36 13.22 -9.97 -17.98
C LYS A 36 13.81 -11.22 -18.62
N LYS A 37 14.50 -12.07 -17.85
CA LYS A 37 15.11 -13.32 -18.35
C LYS A 37 14.05 -14.34 -18.76
N ILE A 38 12.93 -14.43 -18.07
CA ILE A 38 11.83 -15.38 -18.32
C ILE A 38 10.94 -14.92 -19.49
N GLY A 39 11.12 -13.71 -20.01
CA GLY A 39 10.34 -13.21 -21.15
C GLY A 39 8.86 -12.95 -20.85
N GLN A 40 8.46 -12.86 -19.59
CA GLN A 40 7.10 -12.49 -19.22
C GLN A 40 6.83 -11.04 -19.64
N ARG A 41 5.98 -10.87 -20.66
CA ARG A 41 5.51 -9.54 -21.08
C ARG A 41 4.71 -8.93 -19.94
N ARG A 42 5.14 -7.76 -19.47
CA ARG A 42 4.29 -6.89 -18.63
C ARG A 42 3.05 -6.52 -19.44
N PRO A 43 1.89 -6.32 -18.79
CA PRO A 43 0.80 -5.56 -19.41
C PRO A 43 1.37 -4.23 -19.89
N VAL A 44 1.13 -3.89 -21.16
CA VAL A 44 1.68 -2.69 -21.79
C VAL A 44 1.00 -1.49 -21.14
N ASP A 45 1.71 -0.84 -20.24
CA ASP A 45 1.33 0.48 -19.76
C ASP A 45 1.59 1.47 -20.90
N HIS A 46 0.58 2.25 -21.28
CA HIS A 46 0.66 3.17 -22.39
C HIS A 46 1.88 4.09 -22.25
N ALA A 47 2.73 4.08 -23.28
CA ALA A 47 4.02 4.71 -23.30
C ALA A 47 3.94 6.23 -23.09
N PHE A 48 4.11 6.68 -21.87
CA PHE A 48 4.54 8.04 -21.61
C PHE A 48 6.04 8.13 -21.93
N ARG A 49 6.42 8.93 -22.91
CA ARG A 49 7.83 9.28 -23.17
C ARG A 49 8.22 10.39 -22.20
N PRO A 50 9.10 10.15 -21.22
CA PRO A 50 9.59 11.23 -20.36
C PRO A 50 10.56 12.11 -21.18
N PRO A 51 10.46 13.44 -21.10
CA PRO A 51 11.52 14.32 -21.51
C PRO A 51 12.69 14.22 -20.49
N GLY A 52 13.88 13.90 -20.94
CA GLY A 52 15.04 13.87 -20.06
C GLY A 52 16.18 13.00 -20.56
N GLY A 53 17.39 13.31 -20.10
CA GLY A 53 18.64 12.63 -20.43
C GLY A 53 18.77 11.23 -19.77
N PRO A 54 19.85 10.49 -20.04
CA PRO A 54 20.02 9.09 -19.60
C PRO A 54 19.91 8.86 -18.08
N SER A 55 20.32 9.83 -17.26
CA SER A 55 20.24 9.71 -15.78
C SER A 55 18.82 9.87 -15.24
N GLU A 56 18.00 10.74 -15.84
CA GLU A 56 16.60 10.90 -15.47
C GLU A 56 15.77 9.70 -15.89
N THR A 57 16.04 9.14 -17.06
CA THR A 57 15.39 7.91 -17.54
C THR A 57 15.63 6.74 -16.58
N MET A 58 16.86 6.56 -16.09
CA MET A 58 17.17 5.51 -15.11
C MET A 58 16.45 5.74 -13.77
N ARG A 59 16.42 6.99 -13.28
CA ARG A 59 15.74 7.35 -12.04
C ARG A 59 14.23 7.09 -12.13
N LEU A 60 13.58 7.53 -13.20
CA LEU A 60 12.16 7.31 -13.45
C LEU A 60 11.83 5.82 -13.61
N THR A 61 12.68 5.06 -14.27
CA THR A 61 12.52 3.61 -14.42
C THR A 61 12.59 2.91 -13.06
N LYS A 62 13.57 3.25 -12.23
CA LYS A 62 13.73 2.70 -10.88
C LYS A 62 12.51 3.03 -10.00
N GLN A 63 12.05 4.27 -10.03
CA GLN A 63 10.86 4.70 -9.27
C GLN A 63 9.59 3.92 -9.69
N ARG A 64 9.36 3.73 -10.98
CA ARG A 64 8.22 2.95 -11.49
C ARG A 64 8.28 1.47 -11.07
N VAL A 65 9.46 0.90 -11.06
CA VAL A 65 9.68 -0.47 -10.58
C VAL A 65 9.30 -0.61 -9.11
N HIS A 66 9.74 0.31 -8.27
CA HIS A 66 9.43 0.32 -6.84
C HIS A 66 7.92 0.48 -6.58
N GLN A 67 7.28 1.39 -7.30
CA GLN A 67 5.83 1.60 -7.19
C GLN A 67 5.03 0.37 -7.63
N ALA A 68 5.44 -0.28 -8.73
CA ALA A 68 4.78 -1.49 -9.21
C ALA A 68 4.90 -2.64 -8.20
N PHE A 69 6.09 -2.84 -7.62
CA PHE A 69 6.31 -3.85 -6.59
C PHE A 69 5.47 -3.59 -5.36
N PHE A 70 5.51 -2.36 -4.81
CA PHE A 70 4.72 -1.99 -3.65
C PHE A 70 3.24 -2.25 -3.88
N ARG A 71 2.72 -1.83 -5.05
CA ARG A 71 1.32 -2.08 -5.42
C ARG A 71 0.99 -3.57 -5.46
N GLU A 72 1.80 -4.38 -6.13
CA GLU A 72 1.58 -5.83 -6.22
C GLU A 72 1.61 -6.49 -4.83
N ALA A 73 2.59 -6.14 -3.99
CA ALA A 73 2.73 -6.68 -2.64
C ALA A 73 1.54 -6.33 -1.74
N VAL A 74 1.11 -5.05 -1.74
CA VAL A 74 -0.03 -4.60 -0.94
C VAL A 74 -1.33 -5.24 -1.44
N LEU A 75 -1.65 -5.16 -2.74
CA LEU A 75 -2.89 -5.74 -3.27
C LEU A 75 -2.97 -7.25 -3.02
N SER A 76 -1.87 -7.97 -3.25
CA SER A 76 -1.79 -9.41 -2.97
C SER A 76 -2.03 -9.72 -1.49
N SER A 77 -1.50 -8.89 -0.58
CA SER A 77 -1.67 -9.09 0.88
C SER A 77 -3.13 -8.99 1.32
N TYR A 78 -3.92 -8.18 0.62
CA TYR A 78 -5.35 -7.97 0.88
C TYR A 78 -6.26 -8.75 -0.09
N GLU A 79 -5.71 -9.72 -0.84
CA GLU A 79 -6.47 -10.50 -1.86
C GLU A 79 -7.22 -9.61 -2.84
N SER A 80 -6.58 -8.52 -3.28
CA SER A 80 -7.19 -7.51 -4.15
C SER A 80 -8.55 -7.02 -3.67
N THR A 81 -8.66 -6.77 -2.37
CA THR A 81 -9.90 -6.32 -1.72
C THR A 81 -9.62 -5.08 -0.86
N CYS A 82 -10.45 -4.05 -0.99
CA CYS A 82 -10.37 -2.85 -0.15
C CYS A 82 -10.54 -3.20 1.32
N CYS A 83 -9.59 -2.83 2.17
CA CYS A 83 -9.61 -3.18 3.59
C CYS A 83 -10.72 -2.48 4.40
N VAL A 84 -11.31 -1.41 3.87
CA VAL A 84 -12.45 -0.70 4.49
C VAL A 84 -13.77 -1.23 3.98
N THR A 85 -13.99 -1.19 2.66
CA THR A 85 -15.31 -1.42 2.06
C THR A 85 -15.55 -2.86 1.65
N GLY A 86 -14.50 -3.66 1.48
CA GLY A 86 -14.61 -4.99 0.88
C GLY A 86 -14.78 -4.97 -0.64
N LEU A 87 -14.65 -3.80 -1.32
CA LEU A 87 -14.68 -3.72 -2.78
C LEU A 87 -13.52 -4.53 -3.37
N ALA A 88 -13.82 -5.42 -4.31
CA ALA A 88 -12.87 -6.31 -4.98
C ALA A 88 -12.85 -6.07 -6.51
N VAL A 89 -12.72 -4.82 -6.92
CA VAL A 89 -12.57 -4.40 -8.33
C VAL A 89 -11.18 -3.81 -8.50
N GLY A 90 -10.26 -4.56 -9.10
CA GLY A 90 -8.82 -4.25 -9.14
C GLY A 90 -8.47 -2.87 -9.70
N GLU A 91 -9.24 -2.41 -10.72
CA GLU A 91 -9.08 -1.09 -11.34
C GLU A 91 -9.44 0.06 -10.39
N CYS A 92 -10.27 -0.20 -9.39
CA CYS A 92 -10.69 0.77 -8.38
C CYS A 92 -9.84 0.72 -7.10
N LEU A 93 -8.85 -0.19 -7.03
CA LEU A 93 -8.02 -0.35 -5.84
C LEU A 93 -6.70 0.39 -5.98
N ILE A 94 -6.26 0.94 -4.86
CA ILE A 94 -4.99 1.67 -4.73
C ILE A 94 -4.20 1.07 -3.56
N ALA A 95 -2.90 0.87 -3.77
CA ALA A 95 -1.95 0.62 -2.69
C ALA A 95 -1.55 1.97 -2.09
N SER A 96 -2.25 2.36 -1.04
CA SER A 96 -2.07 3.63 -0.35
C SER A 96 -0.90 3.55 0.63
N HIS A 97 0.02 4.52 0.59
CA HIS A 97 1.09 4.60 1.58
C HIS A 97 0.60 5.23 2.88
N ILE A 98 0.90 4.62 4.02
CA ILE A 98 0.57 5.16 5.34
C ILE A 98 1.44 6.39 5.64
N VAL A 99 2.76 6.24 5.52
CA VAL A 99 3.71 7.36 5.48
C VAL A 99 3.97 7.68 4.01
N PRO A 100 3.69 8.91 3.54
CA PRO A 100 3.81 9.26 2.13
C PRO A 100 5.21 9.01 1.56
N TRP A 101 5.25 8.72 0.28
CA TRP A 101 6.49 8.48 -0.48
C TRP A 101 7.55 9.58 -0.31
N SER A 102 7.11 10.83 -0.15
CA SER A 102 7.99 11.99 -0.01
C SER A 102 8.63 12.14 1.36
N GLU A 103 8.03 11.54 2.40
CA GLU A 103 8.45 11.74 3.78
C GLU A 103 9.64 10.84 4.15
N ASP A 104 9.63 9.58 3.73
CA ASP A 104 10.71 8.65 4.05
C ASP A 104 10.96 7.63 2.94
N GLU A 105 12.16 7.66 2.39
CA GLU A 105 12.57 6.76 1.31
C GLU A 105 12.63 5.29 1.73
N ARG A 106 12.90 5.01 2.99
CA ARG A 106 13.05 3.65 3.53
C ARG A 106 11.77 2.84 3.44
N PHE A 107 10.61 3.52 3.46
CA PHE A 107 9.30 2.86 3.50
C PHE A 107 8.62 2.77 2.13
N ARG A 108 9.28 3.23 1.06
CA ARG A 108 8.70 3.31 -0.28
C ARG A 108 8.27 1.98 -0.87
N THR A 109 8.97 0.91 -0.54
CA THR A 109 8.69 -0.44 -1.03
C THR A 109 8.23 -1.40 0.05
N ASP A 110 8.23 -0.97 1.31
CA ASP A 110 7.83 -1.79 2.44
C ASP A 110 6.30 -1.98 2.47
N PRO A 111 5.77 -3.19 2.24
CA PRO A 111 4.33 -3.41 2.20
C PRO A 111 3.64 -3.22 3.55
N THR A 112 4.37 -3.21 4.68
CA THR A 112 3.80 -2.86 6.00
C THR A 112 3.52 -1.35 6.13
N ASN A 113 3.97 -0.55 5.15
CA ASN A 113 3.60 0.85 4.98
C ASN A 113 2.38 1.02 4.04
N GLY A 114 1.63 -0.04 3.77
CA GLY A 114 0.58 -0.06 2.77
C GLY A 114 -0.79 -0.46 3.29
N LEU A 115 -1.81 0.18 2.73
CA LEU A 115 -3.22 -0.20 2.84
C LEU A 115 -3.80 -0.43 1.45
N CYS A 116 -4.59 -1.49 1.26
CA CYS A 116 -5.38 -1.65 0.04
C CYS A 116 -6.70 -0.90 0.19
N LEU A 117 -6.83 0.24 -0.48
CA LEU A 117 -8.00 1.11 -0.40
C LEU A 117 -8.69 1.24 -1.77
N SER A 118 -10.00 1.44 -1.78
CA SER A 118 -10.67 1.95 -2.97
C SER A 118 -10.30 3.41 -3.21
N ALA A 119 -10.38 3.88 -4.45
CA ALA A 119 -9.93 5.23 -4.85
C ALA A 119 -10.54 6.35 -3.98
N THR A 120 -11.81 6.24 -3.59
CA THR A 120 -12.46 7.20 -2.70
C THR A 120 -11.82 7.19 -1.31
N PHE A 121 -11.59 6.02 -0.72
CA PHE A 121 -11.02 5.88 0.61
C PHE A 121 -9.53 6.23 0.65
N ASP A 122 -8.79 5.92 -0.41
CA ASP A 122 -7.42 6.41 -0.60
C ASP A 122 -7.36 7.93 -0.57
N ARG A 123 -8.26 8.60 -1.31
CA ARG A 123 -8.32 10.05 -1.32
C ARG A 123 -8.70 10.66 0.02
N LEU A 124 -9.61 10.04 0.77
CA LEU A 124 -9.95 10.47 2.13
C LEU A 124 -8.79 10.30 3.09
N PHE A 125 -8.05 9.21 2.98
CA PHE A 125 -6.87 8.92 3.78
C PHE A 125 -5.75 9.93 3.49
N ASP A 126 -5.37 10.12 2.24
CA ASP A 126 -4.36 11.08 1.82
C ASP A 126 -4.69 12.53 2.21
N ALA A 127 -5.97 12.90 2.14
CA ALA A 127 -6.43 14.23 2.54
C ALA A 127 -6.48 14.42 4.07
N GLY A 128 -6.25 13.37 4.85
CA GLY A 128 -6.35 13.38 6.31
C GLY A 128 -7.79 13.48 6.83
N LEU A 129 -8.77 13.16 6.00
CA LEU A 129 -10.19 13.12 6.38
C LEU A 129 -10.60 11.75 6.94
N MET A 130 -9.75 10.75 6.75
CA MET A 130 -9.84 9.42 7.34
C MET A 130 -8.48 9.04 7.92
N THR A 131 -8.47 8.27 8.98
CA THR A 131 -7.29 7.60 9.51
C THR A 131 -7.64 6.20 9.98
N VAL A 132 -6.60 5.43 10.31
CA VAL A 132 -6.72 4.10 10.91
C VAL A 132 -5.98 4.13 12.25
N THR A 133 -6.62 3.63 13.30
CA THR A 133 -6.00 3.53 14.62
C THR A 133 -5.00 2.38 14.69
N ILE A 134 -4.20 2.33 15.74
CA ILE A 134 -3.27 1.20 16.01
C ILE A 134 -4.00 -0.14 16.19
N ASP A 135 -5.28 -0.09 16.60
CA ASP A 135 -6.15 -1.27 16.72
C ASP A 135 -6.82 -1.65 15.38
N LEU A 136 -6.40 -1.03 14.29
CA LEU A 136 -6.92 -1.22 12.94
C LEU A 136 -8.42 -0.84 12.82
N VAL A 137 -8.82 0.26 13.44
CA VAL A 137 -10.19 0.79 13.38
C VAL A 137 -10.20 2.07 12.53
N VAL A 138 -11.18 2.20 11.66
CA VAL A 138 -11.39 3.37 10.79
C VAL A 138 -11.92 4.55 11.59
N ARG A 139 -11.35 5.73 11.40
CA ARG A 139 -11.84 6.99 11.96
C ARG A 139 -11.98 8.04 10.88
N PHE A 140 -13.14 8.69 10.81
CA PHE A 140 -13.33 9.89 10.00
C PHE A 140 -13.20 11.14 10.83
N SER A 141 -12.75 12.21 10.19
CA SER A 141 -12.66 13.54 10.81
C SER A 141 -14.03 14.11 11.19
N SER A 142 -14.02 15.04 12.14
CA SER A 142 -15.23 15.78 12.53
C SER A 142 -15.89 16.49 11.34
N HIS A 143 -15.09 16.95 10.37
CA HIS A 143 -15.60 17.55 9.12
C HIS A 143 -16.51 16.58 8.33
N ILE A 144 -16.14 15.32 8.24
CA ILE A 144 -16.97 14.30 7.57
C ILE A 144 -18.18 13.95 8.44
N MET A 145 -17.96 13.70 9.74
CA MET A 145 -19.01 13.22 10.66
C MET A 145 -20.11 14.26 10.90
N ASN A 146 -19.79 15.56 10.85
CA ASN A 146 -20.74 16.66 10.98
C ASN A 146 -21.44 17.01 9.67
N SER A 147 -21.15 16.32 8.56
CA SER A 147 -21.76 16.60 7.26
C SER A 147 -23.25 16.37 7.28
N GLN A 148 -24.00 17.37 6.80
CA GLN A 148 -25.46 17.29 6.58
C GLN A 148 -25.81 16.63 5.24
N ASN A 149 -24.82 16.36 4.40
CA ASN A 149 -25.04 15.72 3.10
C ASN A 149 -25.43 14.26 3.29
N SER A 150 -26.61 13.88 2.78
CA SER A 150 -27.14 12.50 2.93
C SER A 150 -26.24 11.45 2.26
N VAL A 151 -25.62 11.78 1.12
CA VAL A 151 -24.72 10.86 0.39
C VAL A 151 -23.47 10.58 1.21
N ASN A 152 -22.89 11.60 1.88
CA ASN A 152 -21.74 11.37 2.77
C ASN A 152 -22.11 10.43 3.93
N ARG A 153 -23.28 10.62 4.50
CA ARG A 153 -23.77 9.79 5.60
C ARG A 153 -23.98 8.33 5.14
N GLU A 154 -24.61 8.16 4.00
CA GLU A 154 -24.92 6.85 3.44
C GLU A 154 -23.65 6.08 3.04
N LEU A 155 -22.68 6.76 2.41
CA LEU A 155 -21.48 6.12 1.87
C LEU A 155 -20.33 5.94 2.87
N LEU A 156 -20.26 6.77 3.93
CA LEU A 156 -19.08 6.83 4.79
C LEU A 156 -19.37 6.42 6.24
N PHE A 157 -20.50 6.87 6.83
CA PHE A 157 -20.72 6.73 8.27
C PHE A 157 -20.79 5.27 8.75
N CYS A 158 -21.22 4.35 7.90
CA CYS A 158 -21.27 2.93 8.22
C CYS A 158 -19.88 2.31 8.46
N TYR A 159 -18.81 2.96 8.01
CA TYR A 159 -17.43 2.50 8.23
C TYR A 159 -16.75 3.20 9.42
N HIS A 160 -17.36 4.23 10.00
CA HIS A 160 -16.80 4.86 11.19
C HIS A 160 -16.80 3.90 12.36
N ASP A 161 -15.69 3.81 13.09
CA ASP A 161 -15.48 2.89 14.20
C ASP A 161 -15.55 1.39 13.83
N GLN A 162 -15.50 1.08 12.54
CA GLN A 162 -15.45 -0.31 12.11
C GLN A 162 -13.99 -0.81 11.98
N PRO A 163 -13.75 -2.09 12.30
CA PRO A 163 -12.44 -2.68 12.11
C PRO A 163 -12.11 -2.85 10.63
N LEU A 164 -10.85 -2.65 10.26
CA LEU A 164 -10.35 -3.01 8.94
C LEU A 164 -10.36 -4.52 8.72
N ARG A 165 -10.52 -4.92 7.47
CA ARG A 165 -10.10 -6.26 7.01
C ARG A 165 -8.59 -6.36 7.15
N LYS A 166 -8.12 -7.35 7.91
CA LYS A 166 -6.68 -7.59 8.08
C LYS A 166 -6.11 -8.25 6.82
N PRO A 167 -4.90 -7.86 6.40
CA PRO A 167 -4.21 -8.56 5.32
C PRO A 167 -3.75 -9.95 5.78
N HIS A 168 -3.58 -10.87 4.84
CA HIS A 168 -2.99 -12.18 5.11
C HIS A 168 -1.50 -12.12 5.41
N ARG A 169 -0.83 -11.07 4.87
CA ARG A 169 0.61 -10.82 5.07
C ARG A 169 0.81 -9.32 5.30
N PHE A 170 1.96 -8.96 5.85
CA PHE A 170 2.40 -7.57 5.99
C PHE A 170 1.37 -6.68 6.70
N LEU A 171 1.06 -7.05 7.95
CA LEU A 171 0.21 -6.18 8.79
C LEU A 171 0.74 -4.75 8.79
N PRO A 172 -0.13 -3.74 8.71
CA PRO A 172 0.26 -2.35 8.82
C PRO A 172 1.06 -2.08 10.10
N CYS A 173 2.18 -1.39 9.94
CA CYS A 173 3.06 -1.03 11.04
C CYS A 173 2.37 -0.01 11.96
N THR A 174 2.26 -0.31 13.24
CA THR A 174 1.55 0.50 14.25
C THR A 174 2.15 1.89 14.40
N GLU A 175 3.49 2.00 14.36
CA GLU A 175 4.21 3.27 14.46
C GLU A 175 3.88 4.19 13.28
N ARG A 176 3.66 3.62 12.08
CA ARG A 176 3.29 4.39 10.87
C ARG A 176 1.84 4.82 10.89
N LEU A 177 0.93 3.98 11.39
CA LEU A 177 -0.46 4.36 11.62
C LEU A 177 -0.54 5.52 12.61
N GLU A 178 0.23 5.44 13.69
CA GLU A 178 0.32 6.52 14.69
C GLU A 178 0.93 7.80 14.08
N TRP A 179 1.96 7.66 13.22
CA TRP A 179 2.54 8.79 12.49
C TRP A 179 1.49 9.49 11.62
N HIS A 180 0.70 8.71 10.83
CA HIS A 180 -0.37 9.25 9.99
C HIS A 180 -1.41 9.98 10.84
N ARG A 181 -1.83 9.38 11.96
CA ARG A 181 -2.80 9.97 12.87
C ARG A 181 -2.32 11.31 13.43
N LYS A 182 -1.03 11.44 13.76
CA LYS A 182 -0.46 12.67 14.34
C LYS A 182 -0.16 13.75 13.31
N ASN A 183 0.26 13.38 12.12
CA ASN A 183 0.84 14.33 11.16
C ASN A 183 -0.10 14.65 9.98
N ARG A 184 -1.08 13.80 9.70
CA ARG A 184 -1.97 13.95 8.55
C ARG A 184 -3.44 14.07 8.91
N PHE A 185 -3.91 13.35 9.93
CA PHE A 185 -5.32 13.31 10.28
C PHE A 185 -5.81 14.64 10.85
N LYS A 186 -6.94 15.11 10.32
CA LYS A 186 -7.64 16.34 10.72
C LYS A 186 -8.80 15.93 11.62
N ALA A 187 -8.54 15.82 12.92
CA ALA A 187 -9.52 15.36 13.92
C ALA A 187 -10.80 16.18 13.96
#